data_fcea0685a9b8407b97e79c784770b96f
#
_entry.id   fcea0685a9b8407b97e79c784770b96f
#
_cell.length_a   1.000
_cell.length_b   1.000
_cell.length_c   1.000
_cell.angle_alpha   90.00
_cell.angle_beta   90.00
_cell.angle_gamma   90.00
#
_symmetry.space_group_name_H-M   'P 1'
#
loop_
_entity.id
_entity.type
_entity.pdbx_description
1 polymer ?
#
loop_
_entity_poly.entity_id
_entity_poly.type
_entity_poly.pdbx_seq_one_letter_code
_entity_poly.pdbx_strand_id
1 'polypeptide(L)'
;MDVASATATAPEAAVEPDLHPQVRIGQYSDPGPKLHNQDALAMQIPEGPLLRTKGIVAALADGLSSAGAAREAAESCVLGFINDYYATPALWSVPRSAQRVLEALNRWLCRQTLAGESHLCTLSLLILRSRTAHLFQVGDSRIWRLRNERLECLTRDHSRIIGDNRQVLTRVMGGDTRL
;
A
#
# COMPACT_ATOMS: atom_id res chain seq x y z
N MET A 1 58.91 37.50 9.26
CA MET A 1 57.55 37.64 8.66
C MET A 1 56.86 36.28 8.86
N ASP A 2 56.12 36.18 9.95
CA ASP A 2 55.38 34.93 10.27
C ASP A 2 53.99 35.05 9.59
N VAL A 3 53.69 34.05 8.75
CA VAL A 3 52.36 33.91 8.17
C VAL A 3 51.60 32.86 8.99
N ALA A 4 50.71 33.34 9.86
CA ALA A 4 49.79 32.47 10.59
C ALA A 4 48.70 31.97 9.66
N SER A 5 48.68 30.65 9.39
CA SER A 5 47.58 29.98 8.67
C SER A 5 46.46 29.69 9.68
N ALA A 6 45.33 30.36 9.55
CA ALA A 6 44.10 30.06 10.30
C ALA A 6 43.30 29.03 9.53
N THR A 7 43.24 27.82 10.03
CA THR A 7 42.35 26.74 9.54
C THR A 7 40.96 27.00 10.11
N ALA A 8 40.06 27.47 9.27
CA ALA A 8 38.63 27.56 9.67
C ALA A 8 37.99 26.17 9.59
N THR A 9 37.63 25.63 10.76
CA THR A 9 36.81 24.41 10.85
C THR A 9 35.40 24.76 10.42
N ALA A 10 34.91 24.09 9.38
CA ALA A 10 33.51 24.22 8.96
C ALA A 10 32.59 23.74 10.09
N PRO A 11 31.44 24.42 10.33
CA PRO A 11 30.51 23.96 11.35
C PRO A 11 29.99 22.58 11.00
N GLU A 12 30.08 21.65 11.95
CA GLU A 12 29.50 20.32 11.92
C GLU A 12 28.01 20.48 11.65
N ALA A 13 27.55 19.94 10.53
CA ALA A 13 26.15 20.01 10.14
C ALA A 13 25.32 19.33 11.26
N ALA A 14 24.44 20.10 11.87
CA ALA A 14 23.52 19.57 12.87
C ALA A 14 22.75 18.37 12.27
N VAL A 15 22.96 17.18 12.83
CA VAL A 15 22.18 16.00 12.46
C VAL A 15 20.74 16.29 12.85
N GLU A 16 19.89 16.55 11.85
CA GLU A 16 18.47 16.66 12.11
C GLU A 16 17.97 15.36 12.76
N PRO A 17 17.14 15.44 13.82
CA PRO A 17 16.63 14.25 14.47
C PRO A 17 15.88 13.39 13.45
N ASP A 18 16.21 12.11 13.44
CA ASP A 18 15.62 11.12 12.54
C ASP A 18 14.11 11.00 12.85
N LEU A 19 13.28 11.74 12.12
CA LEU A 19 11.82 11.84 12.29
C LEU A 19 11.08 10.63 11.71
N HIS A 20 11.78 9.50 11.49
CA HIS A 20 11.17 8.29 10.96
C HIS A 20 10.40 7.55 12.07
N PRO A 21 9.18 7.12 11.80
CA PRO A 21 8.43 6.34 12.76
C PRO A 21 9.12 4.99 13.00
N GLN A 22 9.40 4.69 14.26
CA GLN A 22 9.76 3.32 14.64
C GLN A 22 8.48 2.46 14.60
N VAL A 23 8.47 1.46 13.75
CA VAL A 23 7.30 0.61 13.52
C VAL A 23 7.60 -0.81 14.00
N ARG A 24 6.68 -1.38 14.77
CA ARG A 24 6.61 -2.82 15.05
C ARG A 24 5.45 -3.41 14.27
N ILE A 25 5.66 -4.59 13.71
CA ILE A 25 4.74 -5.22 12.79
C ILE A 25 4.38 -6.59 13.33
N GLY A 26 3.10 -6.92 13.31
CA GLY A 26 2.57 -8.25 13.45
C GLY A 26 1.66 -8.55 12.25
N GLN A 27 1.67 -9.79 11.77
CA GLN A 27 0.80 -10.22 10.68
C GLN A 27 0.19 -11.58 10.99
N TYR A 28 -1.02 -11.78 10.48
CA TYR A 28 -1.72 -13.04 10.54
C TYR A 28 -2.60 -13.17 9.30
N SER A 29 -2.65 -14.36 8.72
CA SER A 29 -3.51 -14.70 7.59
C SER A 29 -3.91 -16.17 7.70
N ASP A 30 -5.17 -16.46 7.47
CA ASP A 30 -5.77 -17.80 7.61
C ASP A 30 -6.87 -17.98 6.56
N PRO A 31 -6.96 -19.12 5.88
CA PRO A 31 -7.99 -19.37 4.87
C PRO A 31 -9.41 -19.47 5.45
N GLY A 32 -9.55 -19.59 6.78
CA GLY A 32 -10.81 -19.86 7.43
C GLY A 32 -11.43 -21.18 6.91
N PRO A 33 -12.72 -21.18 6.55
CA PRO A 33 -13.39 -22.36 6.01
C PRO A 33 -13.08 -22.64 4.54
N LYS A 34 -12.34 -21.76 3.85
CA LYS A 34 -11.98 -21.93 2.45
C LYS A 34 -10.84 -22.95 2.30
N LEU A 35 -10.83 -23.69 1.18
CA LEU A 35 -9.77 -24.65 0.88
C LEU A 35 -8.40 -23.97 0.65
N HIS A 36 -8.40 -22.77 0.06
CA HIS A 36 -7.21 -22.00 -0.25
C HIS A 36 -7.34 -20.57 0.29
N ASN A 37 -6.25 -20.09 0.86
CA ASN A 37 -6.14 -18.68 1.22
C ASN A 37 -5.95 -17.83 -0.03
N GLN A 38 -6.84 -16.87 -0.25
CA GLN A 38 -6.83 -15.96 -1.38
C GLN A 38 -6.33 -14.56 -1.00
N ASP A 39 -5.98 -14.36 0.27
CA ASP A 39 -5.43 -13.11 0.75
C ASP A 39 -3.93 -13.03 0.48
N ALA A 40 -3.46 -11.83 0.23
CA ALA A 40 -2.05 -11.49 0.19
C ALA A 40 -1.77 -10.27 1.05
N LEU A 41 -0.63 -10.28 1.71
CA LEU A 41 -0.14 -9.15 2.47
C LEU A 41 1.38 -9.05 2.34
N ALA A 42 1.88 -7.83 2.28
CA ALA A 42 3.30 -7.57 2.35
C ALA A 42 3.56 -6.17 2.92
N MET A 43 4.79 -5.98 3.36
CA MET A 43 5.20 -4.76 4.00
C MET A 43 6.69 -4.54 3.73
N GLN A 44 7.07 -3.28 3.51
CA GLN A 44 8.45 -2.92 3.31
C GLN A 44 8.83 -1.71 4.14
N ILE A 45 9.88 -1.86 4.92
CA ILE A 45 10.57 -0.80 5.65
C ILE A 45 11.91 -0.59 4.97
N PRO A 46 12.02 0.39 4.06
CA PRO A 46 13.29 0.67 3.39
C PRO A 46 14.24 1.42 4.31
N GLU A 47 15.50 1.48 3.94
CA GLU A 47 16.52 2.24 4.64
C GLU A 47 16.96 3.49 3.87
N GLY A 48 17.66 4.39 4.55
CA GLY A 48 18.34 5.53 3.97
C GLY A 48 17.42 6.47 3.16
N PRO A 49 17.81 6.86 1.93
CA PRO A 49 17.07 7.81 1.13
C PRO A 49 15.64 7.39 0.79
N LEU A 50 15.39 6.10 0.57
CA LEU A 50 14.05 5.60 0.26
C LEU A 50 13.09 5.78 1.43
N LEU A 51 13.54 5.53 2.66
CA LEU A 51 12.73 5.76 3.85
C LEU A 51 12.32 7.24 3.96
N ARG A 52 13.26 8.14 3.72
CA ARG A 52 12.98 9.60 3.77
C ARG A 52 12.03 10.06 2.66
N THR A 53 12.22 9.55 1.44
CA THR A 53 11.48 10.05 0.27
C THR A 53 10.16 9.32 0.03
N LYS A 54 10.07 8.03 0.35
CA LYS A 54 8.93 7.16 0.07
C LYS A 54 8.22 6.66 1.32
N GLY A 55 8.93 6.53 2.45
CA GLY A 55 8.35 6.03 3.70
C GLY A 55 8.22 4.50 3.73
N ILE A 56 7.43 4.02 4.69
CA ILE A 56 7.13 2.60 4.92
C ILE A 56 5.81 2.27 4.24
N VAL A 57 5.73 1.15 3.54
CA VAL A 57 4.52 0.69 2.85
C VAL A 57 4.03 -0.62 3.47
N ALA A 58 2.75 -0.69 3.78
CA ALA A 58 2.01 -1.92 4.06
C ALA A 58 0.88 -2.06 3.06
N ALA A 59 0.70 -3.26 2.50
CA ALA A 59 -0.31 -3.59 1.51
C ALA A 59 -1.01 -4.90 1.88
N LEU A 60 -2.34 -4.93 1.68
CA LEU A 60 -3.19 -6.09 1.89
C LEU A 60 -4.22 -6.16 0.77
N ALA A 61 -4.43 -7.36 0.23
CA ALA A 61 -5.42 -7.63 -0.81
C ALA A 61 -6.16 -8.94 -0.51
N ASP A 62 -7.46 -9.00 -0.84
CA ASP A 62 -8.32 -10.19 -0.82
C ASP A 62 -8.75 -10.50 -2.25
N GLY A 63 -8.45 -11.69 -2.71
CA GLY A 63 -8.78 -12.14 -4.06
C GLY A 63 -10.23 -12.62 -4.19
N LEU A 64 -10.93 -12.15 -5.24
CA LEU A 64 -12.40 -12.26 -5.36
C LEU A 64 -12.89 -13.36 -6.28
N SER A 65 -12.05 -14.09 -6.96
CA SER A 65 -12.52 -15.06 -7.95
C SER A 65 -12.71 -16.45 -7.34
N SER A 66 -13.73 -17.17 -7.81
CA SER A 66 -13.92 -18.60 -7.55
C SER A 66 -12.99 -19.49 -8.38
N ALA A 67 -12.34 -18.95 -9.40
CA ALA A 67 -11.38 -19.64 -10.25
C ALA A 67 -9.95 -19.30 -9.78
N GLY A 68 -8.99 -20.20 -9.85
CA GLY A 68 -7.67 -20.16 -9.22
C GLY A 68 -6.81 -18.87 -9.29
N ALA A 69 -7.21 -17.87 -10.07
CA ALA A 69 -6.49 -16.61 -10.25
C ALA A 69 -6.67 -15.57 -9.11
N ALA A 70 -7.56 -15.82 -8.14
CA ALA A 70 -7.83 -14.86 -7.06
C ALA A 70 -6.61 -14.56 -6.20
N ARG A 71 -5.91 -15.61 -5.79
CA ARG A 71 -4.66 -15.50 -5.02
C ARG A 71 -3.56 -14.82 -5.83
N GLU A 72 -3.41 -15.20 -7.11
CA GLU A 72 -2.43 -14.60 -8.01
C GLU A 72 -2.68 -13.11 -8.22
N ALA A 73 -3.96 -12.72 -8.36
CA ALA A 73 -4.36 -11.31 -8.45
C ALA A 73 -3.97 -10.53 -7.17
N ALA A 74 -4.26 -11.09 -6.00
CA ALA A 74 -3.94 -10.47 -4.72
C ALA A 74 -2.42 -10.34 -4.51
N GLU A 75 -1.65 -11.41 -4.75
CA GLU A 75 -0.19 -11.41 -4.63
C GLU A 75 0.46 -10.43 -5.61
N SER A 76 0.03 -10.45 -6.89
CA SER A 76 0.52 -9.53 -7.91
C SER A 76 0.22 -8.07 -7.56
N CYS A 77 -0.97 -7.81 -7.00
CA CYS A 77 -1.37 -6.47 -6.61
C CYS A 77 -0.52 -5.93 -5.47
N VAL A 78 -0.30 -6.73 -4.42
CA VAL A 78 0.48 -6.36 -3.24
C VAL A 78 1.95 -6.17 -3.59
N LEU A 79 2.58 -7.17 -4.22
CA LEU A 79 4.01 -7.11 -4.55
C LEU A 79 4.31 -6.11 -5.66
N GLY A 80 3.46 -6.06 -6.69
CA GLY A 80 3.57 -5.10 -7.77
C GLY A 80 3.45 -3.67 -7.26
N PHE A 81 2.50 -3.40 -6.35
CA PHE A 81 2.38 -2.07 -5.77
C PHE A 81 3.66 -1.65 -5.04
N ILE A 82 4.19 -2.49 -4.15
CA ILE A 82 5.38 -2.16 -3.36
C ILE A 82 6.57 -1.89 -4.28
N ASN A 83 6.85 -2.79 -5.23
CA ASN A 83 7.98 -2.66 -6.15
C ASN A 83 7.88 -1.39 -7.00
N ASP A 84 6.73 -1.18 -7.65
CA ASP A 84 6.54 -0.05 -8.56
C ASP A 84 6.48 1.28 -7.81
N TYR A 85 5.91 1.31 -6.59
CA TYR A 85 5.85 2.51 -5.77
C TYR A 85 7.26 3.03 -5.43
N TYR A 86 8.15 2.15 -4.98
CA TYR A 86 9.53 2.53 -4.67
C TYR A 86 10.34 2.89 -5.92
N ALA A 87 9.98 2.38 -7.09
CA ALA A 87 10.60 2.73 -8.37
C ALA A 87 10.13 4.09 -8.92
N THR A 88 9.06 4.69 -8.37
CA THR A 88 8.62 6.03 -8.82
C THR A 88 9.66 7.10 -8.46
N PRO A 89 9.74 8.22 -9.23
CA PRO A 89 10.70 9.29 -8.96
C PRO A 89 10.64 9.79 -7.51
N ALA A 90 11.79 9.99 -6.88
CA ALA A 90 11.91 10.43 -5.48
C ALA A 90 11.20 11.77 -5.21
N LEU A 91 11.13 12.65 -6.20
CA LEU A 91 10.50 13.97 -6.12
C LEU A 91 8.96 13.91 -6.19
N TRP A 92 8.37 12.77 -6.51
CA TRP A 92 6.92 12.66 -6.51
C TRP A 92 6.38 12.56 -5.07
N SER A 93 5.26 13.23 -4.84
CA SER A 93 4.52 13.08 -3.59
C SER A 93 3.98 11.64 -3.44
N VAL A 94 3.71 11.22 -2.19
CA VAL A 94 3.10 9.91 -1.91
C VAL A 94 1.79 9.71 -2.69
N PRO A 95 0.83 10.66 -2.68
CA PRO A 95 -0.41 10.49 -3.43
C PRO A 95 -0.18 10.31 -4.93
N ARG A 96 0.71 11.11 -5.53
CA ARG A 96 1.03 11.00 -6.96
C ARG A 96 1.64 9.65 -7.32
N SER A 97 2.64 9.20 -6.53
CA SER A 97 3.27 7.89 -6.74
C SER A 97 2.25 6.77 -6.63
N ALA A 98 1.47 6.76 -5.53
CA ALA A 98 0.48 5.72 -5.27
C ALA A 98 -0.59 5.67 -6.36
N GLN A 99 -1.16 6.81 -6.75
CA GLN A 99 -2.19 6.88 -7.79
C GLN A 99 -1.68 6.31 -9.13
N ARG A 100 -0.47 6.70 -9.55
CA ARG A 100 0.09 6.22 -10.83
C ARG A 100 0.31 4.71 -10.84
N VAL A 101 0.79 4.16 -9.72
CA VAL A 101 0.99 2.72 -9.58
C VAL A 101 -0.36 1.99 -9.52
N LEU A 102 -1.31 2.46 -8.73
CA LEU A 102 -2.66 1.89 -8.67
C LEU A 102 -3.34 1.83 -10.03
N GLU A 103 -3.30 2.94 -10.80
CA GLU A 103 -3.86 2.98 -12.15
C GLU A 103 -3.16 2.01 -13.12
N ALA A 104 -1.84 1.84 -12.99
CA ALA A 104 -1.08 0.91 -13.84
C ALA A 104 -1.41 -0.55 -13.52
N LEU A 105 -1.41 -0.91 -12.24
CA LEU A 105 -1.76 -2.25 -11.77
C LEU A 105 -3.20 -2.61 -12.12
N ASN A 106 -4.14 -1.68 -11.92
CA ASN A 106 -5.53 -1.91 -12.25
C ASN A 106 -5.71 -2.20 -13.76
N ARG A 107 -5.08 -1.41 -14.63
CA ARG A 107 -5.12 -1.67 -16.07
C ARG A 107 -4.50 -3.02 -16.45
N TRP A 108 -3.43 -3.41 -15.75
CA TRP A 108 -2.79 -4.72 -15.99
C TRP A 108 -3.74 -5.86 -15.58
N LEU A 109 -4.33 -5.82 -14.38
CA LEU A 109 -5.31 -6.81 -13.91
C LEU A 109 -6.54 -6.89 -14.83
N CYS A 110 -7.08 -5.75 -15.29
CA CYS A 110 -8.19 -5.75 -16.25
C CYS A 110 -7.84 -6.50 -17.54
N ARG A 111 -6.61 -6.38 -18.04
CA ARG A 111 -6.17 -7.12 -19.24
C ARG A 111 -6.09 -8.61 -18.98
N GLN A 112 -5.61 -9.04 -17.82
CA GLN A 112 -5.58 -10.45 -17.42
C GLN A 112 -7.00 -11.01 -17.35
N THR A 113 -7.92 -10.30 -16.73
CA THR A 113 -9.33 -10.68 -16.65
C THR A 113 -9.95 -10.84 -18.04
N LEU A 114 -9.66 -9.96 -18.99
CA LEU A 114 -10.14 -10.05 -20.38
C LEU A 114 -9.48 -11.20 -21.16
N ALA A 115 -8.31 -11.67 -20.76
CA ALA A 115 -7.60 -12.78 -21.40
C ALA A 115 -8.16 -14.16 -21.03
N GLY A 116 -9.11 -14.25 -20.07
CA GLY A 116 -9.85 -15.48 -19.81
C GLY A 116 -9.95 -15.93 -18.35
N GLU A 117 -9.08 -15.44 -17.46
CA GLU A 117 -9.18 -15.72 -16.03
C GLU A 117 -9.49 -14.45 -15.24
N SER A 118 -10.42 -14.55 -14.30
CA SER A 118 -10.83 -13.40 -13.49
C SER A 118 -9.74 -13.04 -12.45
N HIS A 119 -9.05 -11.93 -12.68
CA HIS A 119 -8.01 -11.39 -11.81
C HIS A 119 -8.58 -10.19 -11.02
N LEU A 120 -9.42 -10.47 -10.05
CA LEU A 120 -10.09 -9.45 -9.23
C LEU A 120 -9.64 -9.55 -7.78
N CYS A 121 -9.33 -8.42 -7.17
CA CYS A 121 -9.03 -8.35 -5.73
C CYS A 121 -9.43 -6.99 -5.13
N THR A 122 -9.55 -6.96 -3.80
CA THR A 122 -9.51 -5.71 -3.04
C THR A 122 -8.06 -5.24 -2.91
N LEU A 123 -7.86 -4.00 -2.47
CA LEU A 123 -6.54 -3.51 -2.09
C LEU A 123 -6.67 -2.44 -1.02
N SER A 124 -5.96 -2.62 0.08
CA SER A 124 -5.79 -1.63 1.15
C SER A 124 -4.31 -1.34 1.35
N LEU A 125 -3.97 -0.05 1.37
CA LEU A 125 -2.59 0.42 1.48
C LEU A 125 -2.47 1.41 2.63
N LEU A 126 -1.41 1.27 3.41
CA LEU A 126 -0.93 2.24 4.38
C LEU A 126 0.49 2.65 4.00
N ILE A 127 0.71 3.96 3.80
CA ILE A 127 2.04 4.51 3.55
C ILE A 127 2.35 5.51 4.67
N LEU A 128 3.36 5.18 5.46
CA LEU A 128 3.83 6.04 6.54
C LEU A 128 5.07 6.82 6.07
N ARG A 129 4.92 8.13 5.92
CA ARG A 129 6.05 9.00 5.57
C ARG A 129 6.13 10.18 6.53
N SER A 130 7.29 10.35 7.17
CA SER A 130 7.49 11.37 8.19
C SER A 130 6.41 11.28 9.29
N ARG A 131 5.56 12.29 9.43
CA ARG A 131 4.46 12.34 10.41
C ARG A 131 3.07 12.07 9.81
N THR A 132 3.02 11.61 8.56
CA THR A 132 1.76 11.44 7.82
C THR A 132 1.52 9.98 7.48
N ALA A 133 0.32 9.49 7.76
CA ALA A 133 -0.22 8.24 7.27
C ALA A 133 -1.11 8.52 6.05
N HIS A 134 -0.76 7.94 4.91
CA HIS A 134 -1.57 7.98 3.70
C HIS A 134 -2.28 6.64 3.53
N LEU A 135 -3.59 6.67 3.33
CA LEU A 135 -4.43 5.50 3.16
C LEU A 135 -5.03 5.49 1.76
N PHE A 136 -5.00 4.33 1.11
CA PHE A 136 -5.66 4.10 -0.17
C PHE A 136 -6.42 2.78 -0.07
N GLN A 137 -7.63 2.74 -0.62
CA GLN A 137 -8.49 1.57 -0.54
C GLN A 137 -9.27 1.39 -1.83
N VAL A 138 -9.37 0.13 -2.27
CA VAL A 138 -10.30 -0.35 -3.30
C VAL A 138 -10.93 -1.64 -2.77
N GLY A 139 -12.26 -1.67 -2.65
CA GLY A 139 -12.98 -2.82 -2.12
C GLY A 139 -13.58 -2.56 -0.73
N ASP A 140 -13.76 -3.62 0.07
CA ASP A 140 -14.38 -3.60 1.39
C ASP A 140 -13.46 -4.06 2.54
N SER A 141 -12.19 -4.34 2.24
CA SER A 141 -11.16 -4.54 3.27
C SER A 141 -10.96 -3.24 4.05
N ARG A 142 -10.88 -3.33 5.38
CA ARG A 142 -10.94 -2.14 6.24
C ARG A 142 -9.63 -1.87 6.94
N ILE A 143 -9.30 -0.59 7.08
CA ILE A 143 -8.18 -0.10 7.88
C ILE A 143 -8.75 0.51 9.16
N TRP A 144 -8.27 0.02 10.31
CA TRP A 144 -8.68 0.50 11.61
C TRP A 144 -7.51 1.17 12.33
N ARG A 145 -7.83 2.19 13.13
CA ARG A 145 -6.88 2.85 14.02
C ARG A 145 -7.32 2.65 15.47
N LEU A 146 -6.43 2.12 16.29
CA LEU A 146 -6.58 2.13 17.74
C LEU A 146 -5.73 3.27 18.31
N ARG A 147 -6.37 4.24 18.97
CA ARG A 147 -5.69 5.34 19.65
C ARG A 147 -6.47 5.71 20.91
N ASN A 148 -5.76 5.85 22.04
CA ASN A 148 -6.36 6.18 23.33
C ASN A 148 -7.56 5.26 23.65
N GLU A 149 -7.39 3.95 23.49
CA GLU A 149 -8.39 2.89 23.71
C GLU A 149 -9.65 3.01 22.84
N ARG A 150 -9.62 3.85 21.81
CA ARG A 150 -10.71 3.98 20.84
C ARG A 150 -10.32 3.37 19.51
N LEU A 151 -11.17 2.45 19.05
CA LEU A 151 -11.06 1.83 17.74
C LEU A 151 -11.92 2.61 16.74
N GLU A 152 -11.30 3.06 15.66
CA GLU A 152 -11.94 3.84 14.60
C GLU A 152 -11.66 3.22 13.23
N CYS A 153 -12.71 2.99 12.44
CA CYS A 153 -12.59 2.59 11.05
C CYS A 153 -12.24 3.81 10.20
N LEU A 154 -11.10 3.77 9.50
CA LEU A 154 -10.60 4.88 8.69
C LEU A 154 -11.02 4.78 7.22
N THR A 155 -11.62 3.67 6.81
CA THR A 155 -12.03 3.39 5.43
C THR A 155 -13.55 3.27 5.31
N ARG A 156 -14.04 3.40 4.08
CA ARG A 156 -15.46 3.19 3.76
C ARG A 156 -15.55 2.12 2.68
N ASP A 157 -16.35 1.09 2.93
CA ASP A 157 -16.53 -0.02 2.02
C ASP A 157 -17.07 0.44 0.65
N HIS A 158 -16.43 -0.02 -0.41
CA HIS A 158 -16.93 0.12 -1.77
C HIS A 158 -17.88 -1.05 -2.06
N SER A 159 -19.01 -1.06 -1.38
CA SER A 159 -20.03 -2.09 -1.51
C SER A 159 -21.43 -1.50 -1.46
N ARG A 160 -22.39 -2.23 -1.97
CA ARG A 160 -23.81 -1.92 -1.86
C ARG A 160 -24.63 -3.17 -1.58
N ILE A 161 -25.75 -3.02 -0.93
CA ILE A 161 -26.71 -4.08 -0.72
C ILE A 161 -27.66 -4.12 -1.94
N ILE A 162 -27.85 -5.30 -2.51
CA ILE A 162 -28.79 -5.54 -3.61
C ILE A 162 -29.74 -6.70 -3.26
N GLY A 163 -31.02 -6.59 -3.68
CA GLY A 163 -32.03 -7.63 -3.49
C GLY A 163 -32.12 -8.13 -2.04
N ASP A 164 -32.10 -9.45 -1.87
CA ASP A 164 -32.28 -10.14 -0.59
C ASP A 164 -31.10 -9.98 0.40
N ASN A 165 -30.71 -8.75 0.67
CA ASN A 165 -29.64 -8.40 1.63
C ASN A 165 -28.23 -8.89 1.20
N ARG A 166 -27.99 -9.11 -0.11
CA ARG A 166 -26.71 -9.54 -0.64
C ARG A 166 -25.79 -8.32 -0.85
N GLN A 167 -24.66 -8.31 -0.15
CA GLN A 167 -23.62 -7.31 -0.35
C GLN A 167 -22.84 -7.60 -1.63
N VAL A 168 -22.64 -6.58 -2.46
CA VAL A 168 -21.87 -6.66 -3.70
C VAL A 168 -20.87 -5.51 -3.74
N LEU A 169 -19.63 -5.82 -4.09
CA LEU A 169 -18.60 -4.81 -4.29
C LEU A 169 -18.93 -3.92 -5.49
N THR A 170 -18.73 -2.64 -5.31
CA THR A 170 -18.93 -1.62 -6.35
C THR A 170 -17.63 -1.19 -7.00
N ARG A 171 -16.49 -1.46 -6.35
CA ARG A 171 -15.14 -1.21 -6.85
C ARG A 171 -14.21 -2.33 -6.42
N VAL A 172 -13.43 -2.84 -7.37
CA VAL A 172 -12.39 -3.85 -7.19
C VAL A 172 -11.23 -3.56 -8.13
N MET A 173 -10.05 -3.99 -7.79
CA MET A 173 -8.91 -4.00 -8.70
C MET A 173 -9.18 -5.02 -9.81
N GLY A 174 -8.92 -4.64 -11.06
CA GLY A 174 -9.15 -5.50 -12.23
C GLY A 174 -10.59 -5.55 -12.76
N GLY A 175 -11.55 -4.88 -12.10
CA GLY A 175 -12.97 -4.89 -12.49
C GLY A 175 -13.36 -3.85 -13.55
N ASP A 176 -12.78 -2.67 -13.49
CA ASP A 176 -12.98 -1.58 -14.46
C ASP A 176 -11.65 -0.87 -14.70
N THR A 177 -11.46 -0.33 -15.88
CA THR A 177 -10.24 0.43 -16.23
C THR A 177 -10.13 1.75 -15.45
N ARG A 178 -11.21 2.23 -14.86
CA ARG A 178 -11.27 3.40 -13.98
C ARG A 178 -11.42 2.96 -12.52
N LEU A 179 -10.54 3.45 -11.68
CA LEU A 179 -10.59 3.29 -10.23
C LEU A 179 -11.44 4.38 -9.57
#